data_15fbda532c3d52de40568ebbb87449fc
#
_entry.id   15fbda532c3d52de40568ebbb87449fc
#
_cell.length_a   1.000
_cell.length_b   1.000
_cell.length_c   1.000
_cell.angle_alpha   90.00
_cell.angle_beta   90.00
_cell.angle_gamma   90.00
#
_symmetry.space_group_name_H-M   'P 1'
#
loop_
_entity.id
_entity.type
_entity.pdbx_description
1 polymer ?
#
loop_
_entity_poly.entity_id
_entity_poly.type
_entity_poly.pdbx_seq_one_letter_code
_entity_poly.pdbx_strand_id
1 'polypeptide(L)'
;IHKLPYKETIDGVIEMHPYSIGADPAGEGSDFFAAKVIDNLTQECVATFHCQGIEEDLFADQLYCLGRMYHDALIGIEVNTSTVHTRELEKLKYPNLYVRERMDVITGRMVNAFGFKTTTTTRPVIISELKRLFRENPAIEPDVRTLYEMLYFVRNDKGKMEAIRGKHDDLVMASAIAHFISHQGIRTKIIVQPRQIKLSDLFNIKTESKGAFIEW
;
A
#
# COMPACT_ATOMS: atom_id res chain seq x y z
N ILE A 1 1.09 -1.74 13.80
CA ILE A 1 0.50 -0.51 13.28
C ILE A 1 1.20 0.65 13.97
N HIS A 2 1.77 1.58 13.18
CA HIS A 2 2.45 2.77 13.65
C HIS A 2 1.52 3.98 13.62
N LYS A 3 0.72 4.09 12.54
CA LYS A 3 -0.32 5.12 12.36
C LYS A 3 -1.59 4.49 11.82
N LEU A 4 -2.75 4.96 12.29
CA LEU A 4 -4.04 4.60 11.70
C LEU A 4 -4.22 5.28 10.32
N PRO A 5 -5.07 4.72 9.43
CA PRO A 5 -5.34 5.33 8.15
C PRO A 5 -5.96 6.73 8.32
N TYR A 6 -5.42 7.68 7.57
CA TYR A 6 -5.93 9.06 7.58
C TYR A 6 -7.33 9.12 6.97
N LYS A 7 -8.23 9.75 7.71
CA LYS A 7 -9.58 10.05 7.26
C LYS A 7 -10.05 11.33 7.94
N GLU A 8 -10.38 12.33 7.16
CA GLU A 8 -10.93 13.58 7.65
C GLU A 8 -12.24 13.91 6.94
N THR A 9 -13.14 14.60 7.64
CA THR A 9 -14.41 15.04 7.07
C THR A 9 -14.52 16.55 7.24
N ILE A 10 -14.46 17.27 6.13
CA ILE A 10 -14.57 18.74 6.07
C ILE A 10 -15.75 19.09 5.17
N ASP A 11 -16.72 19.82 5.70
CA ASP A 11 -17.91 20.29 4.96
C ASP A 11 -18.66 19.18 4.20
N GLY A 12 -18.71 17.97 4.77
CA GLY A 12 -19.37 16.80 4.17
C GLY A 12 -18.54 16.09 3.09
N VAL A 13 -17.29 16.49 2.89
CA VAL A 13 -16.32 15.81 2.03
C VAL A 13 -15.44 14.95 2.91
N ILE A 14 -15.33 13.66 2.57
CA ILE A 14 -14.40 12.74 3.22
C ILE A 14 -13.13 12.67 2.38
N GLU A 15 -12.03 13.08 2.97
CA GLU A 15 -10.70 12.93 2.41
C GLU A 15 -9.98 11.74 3.06
N MET A 16 -9.37 10.90 2.23
CA MET A 16 -8.61 9.72 2.66
C MET A 16 -7.31 9.63 1.87
N HIS A 17 -6.20 9.37 2.56
CA HIS A 17 -4.94 9.14 1.88
C HIS A 17 -4.96 7.83 1.08
N PRO A 18 -4.29 7.77 -0.07
CA PRO A 18 -3.99 6.54 -0.77
C PRO A 18 -2.82 5.82 -0.10
N TYR A 19 -2.87 4.48 -0.07
CA TYR A 19 -1.84 3.64 0.53
C TYR A 19 -1.36 2.58 -0.44
N SER A 20 -0.12 2.13 -0.22
CA SER A 20 0.47 1.00 -0.94
C SER A 20 1.03 -0.01 0.05
N ILE A 21 0.91 -1.29 -0.29
CA ILE A 21 1.48 -2.40 0.48
C ILE A 21 2.47 -3.13 -0.40
N GLY A 22 3.73 -3.15 0.02
CA GLY A 22 4.73 -4.04 -0.52
C GLY A 22 4.83 -5.27 0.36
N ALA A 23 4.86 -6.45 -0.24
CA ALA A 23 4.94 -7.69 0.48
C ALA A 23 6.03 -8.60 -0.09
N ASP A 24 6.83 -9.15 0.81
CA ASP A 24 7.87 -10.14 0.52
C ASP A 24 7.49 -11.44 1.23
N PRO A 25 6.99 -12.46 0.48
CA PRO A 25 6.63 -13.74 1.06
C PRO A 25 7.89 -14.52 1.47
N ALA A 26 7.81 -15.23 2.59
CA ALA A 26 8.85 -16.14 3.01
C ALA A 26 9.21 -17.14 1.90
N GLY A 27 10.51 -17.35 1.71
CA GLY A 27 11.02 -18.45 0.93
C GLY A 27 10.97 -19.78 1.68
N GLU A 28 11.84 -20.72 1.31
CA GLU A 28 12.02 -21.96 2.05
C GLU A 28 12.86 -21.73 3.33
N GLY A 29 12.47 -22.36 4.44
CA GLY A 29 13.26 -22.42 5.66
C GLY A 29 12.87 -21.40 6.72
N SER A 30 13.81 -20.54 7.14
CA SER A 30 13.67 -19.62 8.27
C SER A 30 13.26 -18.19 7.88
N ASP A 31 12.86 -17.96 6.66
CA ASP A 31 12.49 -16.64 6.17
C ASP A 31 11.18 -16.13 6.78
N PHE A 32 11.00 -14.82 6.77
CA PHE A 32 9.81 -14.17 7.30
C PHE A 32 8.87 -13.73 6.19
N PHE A 33 7.60 -13.85 6.44
CA PHE A 33 6.57 -13.13 5.70
C PHE A 33 6.59 -11.66 6.15
N ALA A 34 6.90 -10.77 5.25
CA ALA A 34 7.01 -9.34 5.53
C ALA A 34 6.05 -8.53 4.66
N ALA A 35 5.40 -7.52 5.26
CA ALA A 35 4.65 -6.51 4.50
C ALA A 35 4.79 -5.13 5.14
N LYS A 36 4.85 -4.12 4.30
CA LYS A 36 4.93 -2.71 4.67
C LYS A 36 3.78 -1.93 4.04
N VAL A 37 3.11 -1.13 4.86
CA VAL A 37 2.08 -0.20 4.39
C VAL A 37 2.67 1.21 4.37
N ILE A 38 2.65 1.84 3.22
CA ILE A 38 3.17 3.19 3.01
C ILE A 38 2.02 4.14 2.70
N ASP A 39 1.98 5.27 3.36
CA ASP A 39 1.15 6.41 2.96
C ASP A 39 1.76 7.07 1.71
N ASN A 40 1.02 7.05 0.60
CA ASN A 40 1.56 7.49 -0.69
C ASN A 40 1.80 9.02 -0.76
N LEU A 41 1.19 9.81 0.13
CA LEU A 41 1.38 11.26 0.15
C LEU A 41 2.59 11.66 0.99
N THR A 42 2.75 11.04 2.17
CA THR A 42 3.85 11.37 3.10
C THR A 42 5.08 10.51 2.91
N GLN A 43 4.95 9.39 2.21
CA GLN A 43 5.96 8.34 2.05
C GLN A 43 6.35 7.67 3.38
N GLU A 44 5.58 7.85 4.44
CA GLU A 44 5.84 7.23 5.75
C GLU A 44 5.33 5.79 5.79
N CYS A 45 6.08 4.90 6.43
CA CYS A 45 5.60 3.58 6.80
C CYS A 45 4.61 3.68 7.96
N VAL A 46 3.36 3.31 7.72
CA VAL A 46 2.27 3.41 8.70
C VAL A 46 1.93 2.09 9.37
N ALA A 47 2.29 0.96 8.76
CA ALA A 47 2.14 -0.36 9.37
C ALA A 47 3.18 -1.35 8.84
N THR A 48 3.51 -2.32 9.68
CA THR A 48 4.40 -3.42 9.35
C THR A 48 3.75 -4.74 9.79
N PHE A 49 3.72 -5.71 8.90
CA PHE A 49 3.51 -7.12 9.21
C PHE A 49 4.85 -7.86 9.09
N HIS A 50 5.20 -8.68 10.07
CA HIS A 50 6.44 -9.45 10.05
C HIS A 50 6.22 -10.69 10.91
N CYS A 51 6.14 -11.85 10.29
CA CYS A 51 5.81 -13.12 10.96
C CYS A 51 6.54 -14.28 10.30
N GLN A 52 6.88 -15.27 11.11
CA GLN A 52 7.46 -16.53 10.69
C GLN A 52 6.53 -17.68 11.03
N GLY A 53 6.55 -18.75 10.23
CA GLY A 53 5.82 -19.97 10.55
C GLY A 53 4.31 -19.88 10.35
N ILE A 54 3.84 -19.05 9.43
CA ILE A 54 2.45 -19.05 8.96
C ILE A 54 2.35 -19.66 7.56
N GLU A 55 1.16 -20.12 7.18
CA GLU A 55 0.88 -20.63 5.85
C GLU A 55 0.69 -19.47 4.84
N GLU A 56 0.94 -19.76 3.56
CA GLU A 56 0.86 -18.76 2.48
C GLU A 56 -0.53 -18.14 2.31
N ASP A 57 -1.60 -18.93 2.51
CA ASP A 57 -2.98 -18.47 2.45
C ASP A 57 -3.33 -17.52 3.62
N LEU A 58 -2.86 -17.85 4.82
CA LEU A 58 -3.02 -16.98 5.99
C LEU A 58 -2.28 -15.65 5.81
N PHE A 59 -1.12 -15.65 5.15
CA PHE A 59 -0.47 -14.38 4.80
C PHE A 59 -1.30 -13.57 3.82
N ALA A 60 -1.91 -14.20 2.82
CA ALA A 60 -2.82 -13.52 1.90
C ALA A 60 -4.02 -12.90 2.63
N ASP A 61 -4.59 -13.60 3.62
CA ASP A 61 -5.67 -13.07 4.46
C ASP A 61 -5.22 -11.85 5.26
N GLN A 62 -3.99 -11.86 5.81
CA GLN A 62 -3.43 -10.69 6.51
C GLN A 62 -3.26 -9.50 5.57
N LEU A 63 -2.77 -9.73 4.35
CA LEU A 63 -2.65 -8.68 3.32
C LEU A 63 -4.01 -8.13 2.92
N TYR A 64 -5.02 -9.00 2.78
CA TYR A 64 -6.40 -8.58 2.53
C TYR A 64 -6.91 -7.65 3.64
N CYS A 65 -6.79 -8.07 4.91
CA CYS A 65 -7.23 -7.28 6.06
C CYS A 65 -6.51 -5.93 6.14
N LEU A 66 -5.18 -5.91 5.99
CA LEU A 66 -4.40 -4.67 5.96
C LEU A 66 -4.83 -3.77 4.80
N GLY A 67 -4.97 -4.33 3.61
CA GLY A 67 -5.37 -3.56 2.44
C GLY A 67 -6.74 -2.92 2.60
N ARG A 68 -7.72 -3.66 3.14
CA ARG A 68 -9.07 -3.14 3.43
C ARG A 68 -9.03 -2.06 4.52
N MET A 69 -8.23 -2.26 5.57
CA MET A 69 -8.05 -1.29 6.64
C MET A 69 -7.50 0.04 6.11
N TYR A 70 -6.52 -0.03 5.20
CA TYR A 70 -5.88 1.14 4.60
C TYR A 70 -6.51 1.54 3.25
N HIS A 71 -7.84 1.68 3.21
CA HIS A 71 -8.64 2.24 2.12
C HIS A 71 -8.48 1.53 0.77
N ASP A 72 -8.41 0.21 0.77
CA ASP A 72 -8.12 -0.62 -0.40
C ASP A 72 -6.75 -0.29 -1.01
N ALA A 73 -5.72 -0.30 -0.17
CA ALA A 73 -4.34 -0.02 -0.54
C ALA A 73 -3.91 -0.82 -1.79
N LEU A 74 -3.07 -0.24 -2.63
CA LEU A 74 -2.47 -0.96 -3.75
C LEU A 74 -1.50 -2.03 -3.22
N ILE A 75 -1.77 -3.32 -3.47
CA ILE A 75 -0.92 -4.41 -2.99
C ILE A 75 -0.01 -4.93 -4.09
N GLY A 76 1.31 -4.84 -3.88
CA GLY A 76 2.34 -5.47 -4.69
C GLY A 76 3.08 -6.55 -3.92
N ILE A 77 2.83 -7.80 -4.25
CA ILE A 77 3.49 -8.96 -3.63
C ILE A 77 4.59 -9.46 -4.54
N GLU A 78 5.76 -9.79 -3.99
CA GLU A 78 6.80 -10.45 -4.74
C GLU A 78 6.33 -11.85 -5.20
N VAL A 79 6.52 -12.16 -6.49
CA VAL A 79 6.06 -13.41 -7.10
C VAL A 79 7.20 -14.23 -7.70
N ASN A 80 8.38 -14.17 -7.09
CA ASN A 80 9.55 -14.88 -7.58
C ASN A 80 9.50 -16.36 -7.26
N THR A 81 9.04 -16.72 -6.07
CA THR A 81 8.99 -18.09 -5.54
C THR A 81 7.58 -18.68 -5.63
N SER A 82 6.56 -17.91 -5.33
CA SER A 82 5.17 -18.36 -5.27
C SER A 82 4.20 -17.35 -5.86
N THR A 83 3.09 -17.83 -6.42
CA THR A 83 1.95 -17.01 -6.86
C THR A 83 0.68 -17.32 -6.06
N VAL A 84 0.79 -18.12 -5.01
CA VAL A 84 -0.37 -18.51 -4.16
C VAL A 84 -1.04 -17.27 -3.60
N HIS A 85 -0.27 -16.36 -3.00
CA HIS A 85 -0.79 -15.13 -2.37
C HIS A 85 -1.63 -14.26 -3.32
N THR A 86 -1.16 -14.08 -4.57
CA THR A 86 -1.91 -13.30 -5.57
C THR A 86 -3.21 -13.99 -5.95
N ARG A 87 -3.20 -15.33 -6.11
CA ARG A 87 -4.40 -16.10 -6.42
C ARG A 87 -5.42 -16.09 -5.28
N GLU A 88 -4.98 -16.17 -4.02
CA GLU A 88 -5.88 -16.08 -2.87
C GLU A 88 -6.53 -14.69 -2.80
N LEU A 89 -5.76 -13.60 -2.99
CA LEU A 89 -6.33 -12.25 -3.06
C LEU A 89 -7.31 -12.07 -4.23
N GLU A 90 -7.07 -12.72 -5.38
CA GLU A 90 -8.03 -12.75 -6.49
C GLU A 90 -9.32 -13.50 -6.13
N LYS A 91 -9.23 -14.66 -5.46
CA LYS A 91 -10.40 -15.40 -4.95
C LYS A 91 -11.21 -14.56 -3.95
N LEU A 92 -10.52 -13.83 -3.07
CA LEU A 92 -11.13 -12.88 -2.12
C LEU A 92 -11.66 -11.61 -2.81
N LYS A 93 -11.48 -11.48 -4.13
CA LYS A 93 -11.89 -10.31 -4.94
C LYS A 93 -11.31 -9.01 -4.38
N TYR A 94 -10.03 -9.03 -3.99
CA TYR A 94 -9.37 -7.82 -3.56
C TYR A 94 -9.29 -6.80 -4.72
N PRO A 95 -9.72 -5.53 -4.54
CA PRO A 95 -9.99 -4.64 -5.67
C PRO A 95 -8.75 -3.99 -6.29
N ASN A 96 -7.59 -3.99 -5.60
CA ASN A 96 -6.47 -3.13 -5.95
C ASN A 96 -5.12 -3.86 -5.87
N LEU A 97 -4.89 -4.78 -6.81
CA LEU A 97 -3.63 -5.51 -6.95
C LEU A 97 -2.71 -4.83 -7.96
N TYR A 98 -1.42 -4.78 -7.66
CA TYR A 98 -0.40 -4.31 -8.59
C TYR A 98 -0.32 -5.22 -9.82
N VAL A 99 -0.41 -4.59 -10.99
CA VAL A 99 -0.37 -5.27 -12.30
C VAL A 99 0.95 -4.95 -12.98
N ARG A 100 1.64 -5.99 -13.45
CA ARG A 100 2.81 -5.89 -14.29
C ARG A 100 2.54 -6.49 -15.68
N GLU A 101 3.20 -5.99 -16.68
CA GLU A 101 3.24 -6.62 -17.99
C GLU A 101 4.28 -7.75 -18.02
N ARG A 102 3.94 -8.85 -18.65
CA ARG A 102 4.88 -9.94 -18.94
C ARG A 102 4.64 -10.48 -20.34
N MET A 103 5.69 -10.99 -20.96
CA MET A 103 5.55 -11.74 -22.19
C MET A 103 5.02 -13.15 -21.87
N ASP A 104 3.95 -13.54 -22.50
CA ASP A 104 3.47 -14.91 -22.47
C ASP A 104 4.36 -15.78 -23.35
N VAL A 105 4.95 -16.83 -22.76
CA VAL A 105 5.94 -17.66 -23.43
C VAL A 105 5.33 -18.50 -24.57
N ILE A 106 4.04 -18.83 -24.48
CA ILE A 106 3.34 -19.67 -25.47
C ILE A 106 2.89 -18.83 -26.66
N THR A 107 2.30 -17.67 -26.39
CA THR A 107 1.68 -16.84 -27.43
C THR A 107 2.60 -15.73 -27.94
N GLY A 108 3.70 -15.43 -27.25
CA GLY A 108 4.60 -14.30 -27.55
C GLY A 108 3.96 -12.92 -27.34
N ARG A 109 2.78 -12.86 -26.73
CA ARG A 109 2.06 -11.59 -26.51
C ARG A 109 2.33 -11.02 -25.12
N MET A 110 2.26 -9.71 -25.02
CA MET A 110 2.25 -9.03 -23.71
C MET A 110 0.91 -9.29 -23.02
N VAL A 111 0.97 -9.77 -21.78
CA VAL A 111 -0.19 -10.04 -20.93
C VAL A 111 0.01 -9.41 -19.56
N ASN A 112 -1.08 -9.01 -18.95
CA ASN A 112 -1.08 -8.51 -17.59
C ASN A 112 -1.00 -9.68 -16.60
N ALA A 113 -0.22 -9.47 -15.54
CA ALA A 113 -0.09 -10.43 -14.44
C ALA A 113 0.00 -9.69 -13.10
N PHE A 114 -0.66 -10.21 -12.07
CA PHE A 114 -0.57 -9.64 -10.74
C PHE A 114 0.77 -9.90 -10.07
N GLY A 115 1.10 -9.02 -9.12
CA GLY A 115 2.28 -9.11 -8.28
C GLY A 115 3.54 -8.48 -8.89
N PHE A 116 4.51 -8.22 -8.02
CA PHE A 116 5.80 -7.62 -8.35
C PHE A 116 6.84 -8.71 -8.64
N LYS A 117 7.64 -8.55 -9.69
CA LYS A 117 8.72 -9.49 -9.99
C LYS A 117 10.07 -8.82 -9.76
N THR A 118 10.81 -9.32 -8.78
CA THR A 118 12.19 -8.92 -8.52
C THR A 118 13.13 -9.64 -9.48
N THR A 119 13.87 -8.87 -10.25
CA THR A 119 14.83 -9.34 -11.25
C THR A 119 16.17 -8.66 -11.04
N THR A 120 17.19 -9.06 -11.79
CA THR A 120 18.50 -8.36 -11.85
C THR A 120 18.36 -6.90 -12.30
N THR A 121 17.30 -6.55 -13.01
CA THR A 121 17.02 -5.19 -13.48
C THR A 121 16.17 -4.41 -12.48
N THR A 122 15.08 -4.99 -11.95
CA THR A 122 14.14 -4.26 -11.08
C THR A 122 14.67 -4.09 -9.65
N ARG A 123 15.40 -5.08 -9.11
CA ARG A 123 15.96 -5.00 -7.74
C ARG A 123 16.85 -3.77 -7.51
N PRO A 124 17.84 -3.47 -8.38
CA PRO A 124 18.64 -2.25 -8.20
C PRO A 124 17.82 -0.96 -8.26
N VAL A 125 16.78 -0.93 -9.07
CA VAL A 125 15.91 0.26 -9.22
C VAL A 125 15.15 0.53 -7.92
N ILE A 126 14.42 -0.46 -7.38
CA ILE A 126 13.64 -0.28 -6.16
C ILE A 126 14.52 0.02 -4.95
N ILE A 127 15.69 -0.60 -4.86
CA ILE A 127 16.66 -0.33 -3.77
C ILE A 127 17.27 1.08 -3.90
N SER A 128 17.55 1.53 -5.11
CA SER A 128 18.05 2.89 -5.34
C SER A 128 17.03 3.94 -4.92
N GLU A 129 15.76 3.71 -5.23
CA GLU A 129 14.66 4.59 -4.84
C GLU A 129 14.49 4.62 -3.32
N LEU A 130 14.45 3.45 -2.66
CA LEU A 130 14.39 3.37 -1.21
C LEU A 130 15.56 4.13 -0.54
N LYS A 131 16.79 3.96 -1.03
CA LYS A 131 17.97 4.69 -0.53
C LYS A 131 17.85 6.20 -0.71
N ARG A 132 17.26 6.66 -1.81
CA ARG A 132 17.01 8.08 -2.05
C ARG A 132 16.06 8.65 -1.01
N LEU A 133 14.91 7.99 -0.81
CA LEU A 133 13.90 8.39 0.17
C LEU A 133 14.48 8.46 1.59
N PHE A 134 15.25 7.46 2.00
CA PHE A 134 15.90 7.45 3.33
C PHE A 134 16.92 8.56 3.52
N ARG A 135 17.64 8.94 2.48
CA ARG A 135 18.58 10.09 2.56
C ARG A 135 17.86 11.41 2.68
N GLU A 136 16.71 11.54 2.02
CA GLU A 136 15.90 12.76 2.07
C GLU A 136 15.15 12.89 3.39
N ASN A 137 14.58 11.80 3.89
CA ASN A 137 13.85 11.79 5.16
C ASN A 137 13.97 10.43 5.87
N PRO A 138 14.92 10.25 6.80
CA PRO A 138 15.06 9.00 7.56
C PRO A 138 13.85 8.67 8.45
N ALA A 139 13.02 9.66 8.80
CA ALA A 139 11.88 9.48 9.68
C ALA A 139 10.69 8.75 9.03
N ILE A 140 10.77 8.45 7.73
CA ILE A 140 9.71 7.68 7.03
C ILE A 140 9.58 6.24 7.54
N GLU A 141 10.59 5.69 8.20
CA GLU A 141 10.59 4.31 8.72
C GLU A 141 10.64 4.29 10.26
N PRO A 142 9.51 4.06 10.92
CA PRO A 142 9.45 3.97 12.37
C PRO A 142 9.82 2.59 12.92
N ASP A 143 9.90 1.56 12.08
CA ASP A 143 10.16 0.19 12.52
C ASP A 143 11.66 -0.09 12.67
N VAL A 144 12.09 -0.19 13.90
CA VAL A 144 13.49 -0.47 14.25
C VAL A 144 14.02 -1.77 13.63
N ARG A 145 13.16 -2.77 13.41
CA ARG A 145 13.57 -4.05 12.78
C ARG A 145 14.03 -3.83 11.33
N THR A 146 13.30 -2.99 10.58
CA THR A 146 13.71 -2.60 9.21
C THR A 146 15.05 -1.88 9.22
N LEU A 147 15.25 -0.97 10.18
CA LEU A 147 16.52 -0.25 10.30
C LEU A 147 17.68 -1.23 10.62
N TYR A 148 17.42 -2.26 11.43
CA TYR A 148 18.41 -3.32 11.68
C TYR A 148 18.74 -4.11 10.41
N GLU A 149 17.75 -4.51 9.62
CA GLU A 149 18.01 -5.19 8.34
C GLU A 149 18.83 -4.29 7.40
N MET A 150 18.52 -3.00 7.34
CA MET A 150 19.27 -2.04 6.53
C MET A 150 20.75 -1.93 6.91
N LEU A 151 21.11 -2.08 8.19
CA LEU A 151 22.50 -2.05 8.63
C LEU A 151 23.32 -3.22 8.05
N TYR A 152 22.66 -4.35 7.78
CA TYR A 152 23.28 -5.56 7.24
C TYR A 152 23.03 -5.77 5.75
N PHE A 153 22.37 -4.82 5.09
CA PHE A 153 22.05 -4.86 3.68
C PHE A 153 23.19 -4.23 2.86
N VAL A 154 24.03 -5.08 2.29
CA VAL A 154 25.27 -4.66 1.65
C VAL A 154 25.34 -5.09 0.18
N ARG A 155 26.30 -4.55 -0.54
CA ARG A 155 26.63 -5.01 -1.88
C ARG A 155 27.62 -6.17 -1.80
N ASN A 156 27.24 -7.35 -2.29
CA ASN A 156 28.13 -8.50 -2.36
C ASN A 156 29.16 -8.38 -3.50
N ASP A 157 30.09 -9.34 -3.58
CA ASP A 157 31.18 -9.36 -4.58
C ASP A 157 30.66 -9.43 -6.04
N LYS A 158 29.44 -9.92 -6.24
CA LYS A 158 28.76 -9.96 -7.55
C LYS A 158 27.98 -8.67 -7.86
N GLY A 159 28.06 -7.67 -6.99
CA GLY A 159 27.38 -6.39 -7.13
C GLY A 159 25.89 -6.41 -6.74
N LYS A 160 25.34 -7.53 -6.28
CA LYS A 160 23.96 -7.65 -5.79
C LYS A 160 23.81 -7.04 -4.40
N MET A 161 22.76 -6.28 -4.19
CA MET A 161 22.38 -5.76 -2.87
C MET A 161 21.52 -6.82 -2.16
N GLU A 162 21.99 -7.31 -1.02
CA GLU A 162 21.30 -8.32 -0.20
C GLU A 162 21.81 -8.29 1.25
N ALA A 163 21.10 -8.93 2.17
CA ALA A 163 21.59 -9.10 3.52
C ALA A 163 22.86 -9.95 3.56
N ILE A 164 23.76 -9.66 4.50
CA ILE A 164 24.93 -10.51 4.75
C ILE A 164 24.47 -11.90 5.23
N ARG A 165 25.33 -12.89 5.07
CA ARG A 165 25.01 -14.28 5.44
C ARG A 165 24.49 -14.39 6.88
N GLY A 166 23.34 -15.04 7.08
CA GLY A 166 22.69 -15.24 8.37
C GLY A 166 21.88 -14.02 8.87
N LYS A 167 21.63 -13.07 8.00
CA LYS A 167 20.71 -11.95 8.22
C LYS A 167 19.59 -11.97 7.16
N HIS A 168 18.52 -11.26 7.43
CA HIS A 168 17.33 -11.17 6.60
C HIS A 168 17.25 -9.80 5.93
N ASP A 169 16.56 -9.71 4.78
CA ASP A 169 16.25 -8.47 4.05
C ASP A 169 14.76 -8.37 3.68
N ASP A 170 13.91 -9.18 4.30
CA ASP A 170 12.48 -9.30 3.99
C ASP A 170 11.73 -7.97 4.19
N LEU A 171 11.97 -7.27 5.31
CA LEU A 171 11.39 -5.95 5.58
C LEU A 171 11.94 -4.86 4.66
N VAL A 172 13.23 -4.92 4.32
CA VAL A 172 13.85 -4.00 3.36
C VAL A 172 13.23 -4.19 1.98
N MET A 173 13.02 -5.44 1.55
CA MET A 173 12.42 -5.74 0.25
C MET A 173 10.95 -5.35 0.20
N ALA A 174 10.18 -5.69 1.24
CA ALA A 174 8.79 -5.25 1.36
C ALA A 174 8.67 -3.71 1.30
N SER A 175 9.55 -2.97 2.01
CA SER A 175 9.60 -1.52 1.99
C SER A 175 9.95 -0.99 0.58
N ALA A 176 10.96 -1.56 -0.08
CA ALA A 176 11.36 -1.16 -1.42
C ALA A 176 10.24 -1.34 -2.46
N ILE A 177 9.52 -2.46 -2.39
CA ILE A 177 8.37 -2.73 -3.26
C ILE A 177 7.25 -1.72 -2.98
N ALA A 178 6.90 -1.49 -1.70
CA ALA A 178 5.82 -0.58 -1.32
C ALA A 178 6.07 0.85 -1.84
N HIS A 179 7.26 1.39 -1.61
CA HIS A 179 7.63 2.73 -2.10
C HIS A 179 7.63 2.80 -3.63
N PHE A 180 8.13 1.77 -4.30
CA PHE A 180 8.16 1.76 -5.76
C PHE A 180 6.78 1.81 -6.39
N ILE A 181 5.84 1.00 -5.88
CA ILE A 181 4.47 0.96 -6.41
C ILE A 181 3.62 2.16 -5.97
N SER A 182 4.01 2.88 -4.91
CA SER A 182 3.26 4.02 -4.38
C SER A 182 2.99 5.09 -5.42
N HIS A 183 3.89 5.29 -6.36
CA HIS A 183 3.74 6.24 -7.47
C HIS A 183 2.57 5.92 -8.42
N GLN A 184 2.13 4.66 -8.48
CA GLN A 184 0.98 4.26 -9.29
C GLN A 184 -0.35 4.46 -8.56
N GLY A 185 -0.33 4.56 -7.24
CA GLY A 185 -1.48 4.68 -6.35
C GLY A 185 -1.82 6.10 -5.91
N ILE A 186 -1.27 7.14 -6.55
CA ILE A 186 -1.46 8.55 -6.13
C ILE A 186 -2.85 9.04 -6.58
N ARG A 187 -3.91 8.55 -5.95
CA ARG A 187 -5.24 9.14 -6.06
C ARG A 187 -5.84 9.22 -4.67
N THR A 188 -5.89 10.44 -4.12
CA THR A 188 -6.68 10.72 -2.93
C THR A 188 -8.13 10.31 -3.18
N LYS A 189 -8.67 9.43 -2.33
CA LYS A 189 -10.09 9.08 -2.41
C LYS A 189 -10.88 10.22 -1.77
N ILE A 190 -11.67 10.93 -2.58
CA ILE A 190 -12.60 11.97 -2.13
C ILE A 190 -13.99 11.38 -2.23
N ILE A 191 -14.65 11.20 -1.11
CA ILE A 191 -16.05 10.76 -1.06
C ILE A 191 -16.89 11.94 -0.61
N VAL A 192 -17.69 12.47 -1.53
CA VAL A 192 -18.69 13.48 -1.19
C VAL A 192 -19.89 12.76 -0.60
N GLN A 193 -20.15 12.96 0.69
CA GLN A 193 -21.40 12.47 1.28
C GLN A 193 -22.57 13.30 0.71
N PRO A 194 -23.59 12.65 0.15
CA PRO A 194 -24.80 13.39 -0.25
C PRO A 194 -25.34 14.08 1.01
N ARG A 195 -25.48 15.40 0.95
CA ARG A 195 -26.07 16.19 2.03
C ARG A 195 -27.44 15.62 2.29
N GLN A 196 -27.66 15.04 3.48
CA GLN A 196 -29.00 14.67 3.92
C GLN A 196 -29.78 15.98 4.10
N ILE A 197 -30.54 16.37 3.09
CA ILE A 197 -31.47 17.47 3.19
C ILE A 197 -32.58 16.97 4.11
N LYS A 198 -32.62 17.45 5.33
CA LYS A 198 -33.75 17.16 6.22
C LYS A 198 -34.97 17.85 5.61
N LEU A 199 -36.12 17.18 5.64
CA LEU A 199 -37.40 17.78 5.18
C LEU A 199 -37.63 19.16 5.84
N SER A 200 -37.19 19.36 7.09
CA SER A 200 -37.23 20.64 7.79
C SER A 200 -36.50 21.76 7.05
N ASP A 201 -35.40 21.44 6.32
CA ASP A 201 -34.59 22.43 5.61
C ASP A 201 -35.27 22.87 4.30
N LEU A 202 -36.14 22.04 3.74
CA LEU A 202 -36.97 22.34 2.55
C LEU A 202 -38.18 23.21 2.89
N PHE A 203 -38.64 23.17 4.14
CA PHE A 203 -39.85 23.94 4.59
C PHE A 203 -39.50 25.21 5.37
N ASN A 204 -38.24 25.51 5.61
CA ASN A 204 -37.79 26.78 6.17
C ASN A 204 -37.75 27.89 5.09
N ILE A 205 -38.80 28.00 4.32
CA ILE A 205 -39.08 29.23 3.59
C ILE A 205 -39.56 30.25 4.63
N LYS A 206 -38.66 31.14 5.05
CA LYS A 206 -39.07 32.34 5.75
C LYS A 206 -40.05 33.10 4.85
N THR A 207 -41.32 32.97 5.12
CA THR A 207 -42.32 33.92 4.63
C THR A 207 -42.06 35.22 5.38
N GLU A 208 -41.25 36.09 4.80
CA GLU A 208 -41.25 37.50 5.16
C GLU A 208 -42.61 38.05 4.72
N SER A 209 -43.59 38.01 5.63
CA SER A 209 -44.81 38.77 5.48
C SER A 209 -44.47 40.26 5.61
N LYS A 210 -44.22 40.93 4.48
CA LYS A 210 -44.33 42.38 4.41
C LYS A 210 -45.82 42.72 4.59
N GLY A 211 -46.16 43.10 5.84
CA GLY A 211 -47.41 43.68 6.14
C GLY A 211 -47.58 45.02 5.38
N ALA A 212 -48.29 44.99 4.28
CA ALA A 212 -48.81 46.20 3.71
C ALA A 212 -50.15 46.51 4.40
N PHE A 213 -50.14 47.42 5.34
CA PHE A 213 -51.36 48.07 5.83
C PHE A 213 -51.86 49.01 4.73
N ILE A 214 -53.06 48.74 4.20
CA ILE A 214 -53.79 49.66 3.43
C ILE A 214 -54.86 50.26 4.38
N GLU A 215 -54.65 51.49 4.79
CA GLU A 215 -55.70 52.28 5.46
C GLU A 215 -56.68 52.78 4.45
N TRP A 216 -58.01 52.69 4.83
CA TRP A 216 -59.15 53.30 4.17
C TRP A 216 -59.56 54.54 4.94
#